data_1729c3d03139071d938b3cc32440e366
#
_entry.id   1729c3d03139071d938b3cc32440e366
#
_cell.length_a   1.000
_cell.length_b   1.000
_cell.length_c   1.000
_cell.angle_alpha   90.00
_cell.angle_beta   90.00
_cell.angle_gamma   90.00
#
_symmetry.space_group_name_H-M   'P 1'
#
loop_
_entity.id
_entity.type
_entity.pdbx_description
1 polymer ?
#
loop_
_entity_poly.entity_id
_entity_poly.type
_entity_poly.pdbx_seq_one_letter_code
_entity_poly.pdbx_strand_id
1 'polypeptide(L)'
;KINETLIKDFKNEKIVINKKRYKASITVNYQNGNTCNFTSKLRVHGDFLDHIEIIDGFPIPSLRVNLKDGNINGITNFKLLRPRTRYFSNEIFATTLFKFLGFLSPRTFYVNVKIGDKMTLYIFQESLKKEFLENNNFIEGPILESKEDFSNDYLQMARVSNSEWIKDNYKKFQISLNAIREYNLHILNSYKFRTGLNEDETLRFKNPDNKMFFKINKFDALMYGIGAAHGLSYDDRRFYYDSIYSRMEPIYYDGMSKILSTVNYNPYQGKYENLYFASWKKIEELFFDYKKNHTRPKSERYRNPVVIKSAIYG
;
A
#
# COMPACT_ATOMS: atom_id res chain seq x y z
N LYS A 1 -28.71 -1.06 -4.05
CA LYS A 1 -28.35 0.24 -3.39
C LYS A 1 -26.96 0.76 -3.80
N ILE A 2 -25.88 -0.05 -3.74
CA ILE A 2 -24.56 0.40 -4.21
C ILE A 2 -24.60 0.75 -5.69
N ASN A 3 -25.14 -0.13 -6.52
CA ASN A 3 -25.23 0.08 -7.97
C ASN A 3 -26.11 1.28 -8.32
N GLU A 4 -27.24 1.48 -7.62
CA GLU A 4 -28.10 2.65 -7.80
C GLU A 4 -27.34 3.95 -7.50
N THR A 5 -26.54 3.97 -6.43
CA THR A 5 -25.73 5.13 -6.07
C THR A 5 -24.63 5.39 -7.14
N LEU A 6 -23.97 4.34 -7.62
CA LEU A 6 -22.95 4.46 -8.65
C LEU A 6 -23.54 4.94 -9.98
N ILE A 7 -24.67 4.41 -10.40
CA ILE A 7 -25.37 4.86 -11.62
C ILE A 7 -25.73 6.35 -11.52
N LYS A 8 -26.15 6.80 -10.33
CA LYS A 8 -26.43 8.22 -10.10
C LYS A 8 -25.16 9.07 -10.14
N ASP A 9 -24.06 8.58 -9.57
CA ASP A 9 -22.78 9.30 -9.59
C ASP A 9 -22.22 9.39 -11.03
N PHE A 10 -22.34 8.33 -11.82
CA PHE A 10 -21.99 8.35 -13.25
C PHE A 10 -22.82 9.36 -14.06
N LYS A 11 -24.15 9.39 -13.86
CA LYS A 11 -25.04 10.34 -14.54
C LYS A 11 -24.75 11.80 -14.19
N ASN A 12 -24.20 12.04 -13.00
CA ASN A 12 -23.86 13.39 -12.53
C ASN A 12 -22.37 13.74 -12.79
N GLU A 13 -21.65 12.95 -13.60
CA GLU A 13 -20.23 13.12 -13.94
C GLU A 13 -19.32 13.32 -12.72
N LYS A 14 -19.67 12.69 -11.59
CA LYS A 14 -18.88 12.79 -10.38
C LYS A 14 -17.59 11.98 -10.52
N ILE A 15 -16.46 12.67 -10.39
CA ILE A 15 -15.14 12.07 -10.40
C ILE A 15 -14.88 11.27 -9.13
N VAL A 16 -15.42 11.70 -7.98
CA VAL A 16 -15.20 11.10 -6.67
C VAL A 16 -16.32 10.12 -6.32
N ILE A 17 -15.94 8.91 -5.96
CA ILE A 17 -16.87 7.81 -5.61
C ILE A 17 -17.52 8.05 -4.25
N ASN A 18 -18.83 7.80 -4.16
CA ASN A 18 -19.55 7.82 -2.89
C ASN A 18 -19.11 6.63 -2.00
N LYS A 19 -18.52 6.92 -0.85
CA LYS A 19 -17.99 5.93 0.10
C LYS A 19 -18.99 5.53 1.21
N LYS A 20 -20.28 5.68 0.98
CA LYS A 20 -21.32 5.22 1.92
C LYS A 20 -21.20 3.73 2.23
N ARG A 21 -21.38 3.38 3.49
CA ARG A 21 -21.33 1.97 3.95
C ARG A 21 -22.72 1.36 3.95
N TYR A 22 -22.82 0.12 3.50
CA TYR A 22 -24.05 -0.65 3.44
C TYR A 22 -23.91 -1.95 4.23
N LYS A 23 -24.98 -2.38 4.89
CA LYS A 23 -25.06 -3.72 5.48
C LYS A 23 -25.26 -4.74 4.35
N ALA A 24 -24.59 -5.88 4.44
CA ALA A 24 -24.73 -7.00 3.51
C ALA A 24 -24.48 -8.32 4.22
N SER A 25 -25.04 -9.39 3.66
CA SER A 25 -24.66 -10.77 3.96
C SER A 25 -23.66 -11.25 2.93
N ILE A 26 -22.66 -12.00 3.37
CA ILE A 26 -21.64 -12.63 2.52
C ILE A 26 -21.65 -14.12 2.79
N THR A 27 -21.81 -14.90 1.73
CA THR A 27 -21.63 -16.35 1.78
C THR A 27 -20.27 -16.68 1.19
N VAL A 28 -19.47 -17.44 1.91
CA VAL A 28 -18.15 -17.93 1.49
C VAL A 28 -18.20 -19.41 1.32
N ASN A 29 -17.91 -19.89 0.11
CA ASN A 29 -17.75 -21.31 -0.21
C ASN A 29 -16.26 -21.62 -0.26
N TYR A 30 -15.80 -22.50 0.62
CA TYR A 30 -14.42 -22.95 0.68
C TYR A 30 -14.18 -24.13 -0.25
N GLN A 31 -12.93 -24.31 -0.68
CA GLN A 31 -12.54 -25.43 -1.57
C GLN A 31 -12.83 -26.83 -0.96
N ASN A 32 -12.85 -26.94 0.36
CA ASN A 32 -13.19 -28.18 1.06
C ASN A 32 -14.71 -28.48 1.13
N GLY A 33 -15.53 -27.68 0.43
CA GLY A 33 -16.99 -27.81 0.40
C GLY A 33 -17.74 -27.13 1.55
N ASN A 34 -17.03 -26.58 2.54
CA ASN A 34 -17.68 -25.86 3.63
C ASN A 34 -18.23 -24.52 3.14
N THR A 35 -19.36 -24.12 3.71
CA THR A 35 -20.03 -22.85 3.42
C THR A 35 -20.24 -22.09 4.73
N CYS A 36 -19.84 -20.83 4.78
CA CYS A 36 -20.06 -19.94 5.91
C CYS A 36 -20.78 -18.66 5.50
N ASN A 37 -21.69 -18.20 6.34
CA ASN A 37 -22.41 -16.94 6.16
C ASN A 37 -21.95 -15.92 7.18
N PHE A 38 -21.71 -14.70 6.71
CA PHE A 38 -21.25 -13.58 7.54
C PHE A 38 -22.11 -12.36 7.34
N THR A 39 -22.38 -11.62 8.43
CA THR A 39 -22.86 -10.25 8.32
C THR A 39 -21.67 -9.31 8.08
N SER A 40 -21.88 -8.29 7.28
CA SER A 40 -20.81 -7.39 6.90
C SER A 40 -21.30 -5.95 6.72
N LYS A 41 -20.32 -5.04 6.74
CA LYS A 41 -20.49 -3.70 6.17
C LYS A 41 -19.52 -3.56 5.01
N LEU A 42 -20.06 -3.19 3.85
CA LEU A 42 -19.24 -2.90 2.66
C LEU A 42 -19.44 -1.49 2.15
N ARG A 43 -18.42 -1.01 1.47
CA ARG A 43 -18.44 0.25 0.70
C ARG A 43 -17.62 0.10 -0.57
N VAL A 44 -17.83 0.98 -1.51
CA VAL A 44 -16.93 1.09 -2.67
C VAL A 44 -15.51 1.42 -2.20
N HIS A 45 -14.52 0.79 -2.81
CA HIS A 45 -13.10 1.06 -2.62
C HIS A 45 -12.54 1.83 -3.81
N GLY A 46 -11.52 2.66 -3.55
CA GLY A 46 -10.93 3.58 -4.51
C GLY A 46 -11.50 4.98 -4.39
N ASP A 47 -10.82 5.92 -5.00
CA ASP A 47 -11.18 7.34 -4.99
C ASP A 47 -11.71 7.78 -6.36
N PHE A 48 -11.26 7.13 -7.43
CA PHE A 48 -11.61 7.42 -8.81
C PHE A 48 -12.45 6.33 -9.47
N LEU A 49 -13.04 6.64 -10.61
CA LEU A 49 -13.89 5.74 -11.39
C LEU A 49 -13.16 4.56 -12.02
N ASP A 50 -11.83 4.55 -12.07
CA ASP A 50 -11.01 3.43 -12.51
C ASP A 50 -11.21 2.15 -11.68
N HIS A 51 -11.65 2.31 -10.43
CA HIS A 51 -12.05 1.21 -9.56
C HIS A 51 -13.41 0.59 -9.89
N ILE A 52 -14.10 1.09 -10.90
CA ILE A 52 -15.39 0.59 -11.36
C ILE A 52 -15.25 0.08 -12.78
N GLU A 53 -15.72 -1.13 -13.03
CA GLU A 53 -15.79 -1.74 -14.34
C GLU A 53 -17.23 -1.93 -14.74
N ILE A 54 -17.58 -1.62 -15.99
CA ILE A 54 -18.92 -1.85 -16.52
C ILE A 54 -18.92 -3.21 -17.21
N ILE A 55 -19.73 -4.14 -16.71
CA ILE A 55 -19.91 -5.47 -17.29
C ILE A 55 -21.38 -5.64 -17.64
N ASP A 56 -21.68 -5.82 -18.92
CA ASP A 56 -23.06 -5.91 -19.44
C ASP A 56 -23.98 -4.78 -18.95
N GLY A 57 -23.46 -3.54 -18.95
CA GLY A 57 -24.20 -2.37 -18.49
C GLY A 57 -24.31 -2.21 -16.95
N PHE A 58 -23.74 -3.14 -16.17
CA PHE A 58 -23.74 -3.05 -14.70
C PHE A 58 -22.40 -2.57 -14.17
N PRO A 59 -22.38 -1.57 -13.25
CA PRO A 59 -21.16 -1.14 -12.60
C PRO A 59 -20.73 -2.16 -11.53
N ILE A 60 -19.56 -2.70 -11.70
CA ILE A 60 -18.92 -3.68 -10.81
C ILE A 60 -17.73 -3.00 -10.14
N PRO A 61 -17.88 -2.51 -8.89
CA PRO A 61 -16.84 -1.75 -8.20
C PRO A 61 -15.86 -2.64 -7.45
N SER A 62 -14.65 -2.13 -7.20
CA SER A 62 -13.84 -2.60 -6.08
C SER A 62 -14.55 -2.32 -4.77
N LEU A 63 -14.44 -3.25 -3.80
CA LEU A 63 -15.16 -3.19 -2.53
C LEU A 63 -14.21 -3.24 -1.35
N ARG A 64 -14.53 -2.51 -0.29
CA ARG A 64 -13.97 -2.69 1.05
C ARG A 64 -14.99 -3.38 1.92
N VAL A 65 -14.61 -4.50 2.51
CA VAL A 65 -15.47 -5.36 3.33
C VAL A 65 -14.97 -5.36 4.77
N ASN A 66 -15.91 -5.26 5.71
CA ASN A 66 -15.67 -5.44 7.13
C ASN A 66 -16.71 -6.44 7.66
N LEU A 67 -16.27 -7.64 8.03
CA LEU A 67 -17.11 -8.65 8.68
C LEU A 67 -17.49 -8.17 10.08
N LYS A 68 -18.72 -8.50 10.51
CA LYS A 68 -19.22 -8.12 11.82
C LYS A 68 -19.27 -9.32 12.78
N ASP A 69 -19.27 -10.50 12.21
CA ASP A 69 -19.23 -11.77 12.89
C ASP A 69 -18.22 -12.68 12.18
N GLY A 70 -17.46 -13.43 12.92
CA GLY A 70 -16.50 -14.39 12.40
C GLY A 70 -15.36 -13.78 11.57
N ASN A 71 -14.66 -14.66 10.85
CA ASN A 71 -13.53 -14.31 10.02
C ASN A 71 -13.36 -15.29 8.86
N ILE A 72 -12.66 -14.87 7.80
CA ILE A 72 -12.24 -15.73 6.69
C ILE A 72 -10.74 -16.01 6.87
N ASN A 73 -10.38 -17.20 7.35
CA ASN A 73 -8.99 -17.60 7.62
C ASN A 73 -8.24 -16.56 8.48
N GLY A 74 -8.87 -16.10 9.56
CA GLY A 74 -8.31 -15.08 10.44
C GLY A 74 -8.37 -13.65 9.88
N ILE A 75 -9.11 -13.37 8.81
CA ILE A 75 -9.28 -12.03 8.23
C ILE A 75 -10.69 -11.52 8.48
N THR A 76 -10.82 -10.39 9.14
CA THR A 76 -12.11 -9.71 9.37
C THR A 76 -12.32 -8.52 8.44
N ASN A 77 -11.24 -7.91 7.95
CA ASN A 77 -11.25 -6.76 7.07
C ASN A 77 -10.43 -7.02 5.81
N PHE A 78 -11.04 -6.81 4.65
CA PHE A 78 -10.37 -7.04 3.36
C PHE A 78 -10.92 -6.15 2.25
N LYS A 79 -10.23 -6.16 1.14
CA LYS A 79 -10.63 -5.51 -0.10
C LYS A 79 -10.90 -6.59 -1.15
N LEU A 80 -11.89 -6.36 -1.97
CA LEU A 80 -12.13 -7.06 -3.23
C LEU A 80 -11.81 -6.06 -4.34
N LEU A 81 -10.67 -6.22 -4.97
CA LEU A 81 -10.15 -5.28 -5.96
C LEU A 81 -10.45 -5.79 -7.36
N ARG A 82 -10.83 -4.89 -8.26
CA ARG A 82 -10.90 -5.24 -9.68
C ARG A 82 -9.48 -5.53 -10.18
N PRO A 83 -9.22 -6.70 -10.82
CA PRO A 83 -7.86 -7.11 -11.19
C PRO A 83 -7.10 -6.08 -12.02
N ARG A 84 -7.81 -5.38 -12.90
CA ARG A 84 -7.26 -4.31 -13.74
C ARG A 84 -6.57 -3.20 -12.93
N THR A 85 -7.13 -2.83 -11.77
CA THR A 85 -6.60 -1.73 -10.92
C THR A 85 -5.29 -2.09 -10.23
N ARG A 86 -4.86 -3.36 -10.32
CA ARG A 86 -3.64 -3.88 -9.68
C ARG A 86 -2.77 -4.66 -10.65
N TYR A 87 -2.91 -4.40 -11.94
CA TYR A 87 -2.18 -5.12 -12.99
C TYR A 87 -2.25 -6.64 -12.85
N PHE A 88 -3.44 -7.15 -12.51
CA PHE A 88 -3.77 -8.58 -12.43
C PHE A 88 -2.86 -9.34 -11.45
N SER A 89 -2.19 -10.40 -11.91
CA SER A 89 -1.32 -11.25 -11.08
C SER A 89 -0.09 -10.52 -10.51
N ASN A 90 0.26 -9.34 -11.02
CA ASN A 90 1.42 -8.59 -10.52
C ASN A 90 1.31 -8.26 -9.03
N GLU A 91 0.13 -7.86 -8.56
CA GLU A 91 -0.08 -7.55 -7.13
C GLU A 91 0.05 -8.80 -6.27
N ILE A 92 -0.49 -9.94 -6.72
CA ILE A 92 -0.38 -11.22 -6.01
C ILE A 92 1.07 -11.67 -5.94
N PHE A 93 1.79 -11.57 -7.05
CA PHE A 93 3.20 -11.91 -7.11
C PHE A 93 4.03 -11.01 -6.18
N ALA A 94 3.82 -9.70 -6.25
CA ALA A 94 4.57 -8.74 -5.45
C ALA A 94 4.32 -8.96 -3.94
N THR A 95 3.06 -9.11 -3.50
CA THR A 95 2.76 -9.36 -2.09
C THR A 95 3.37 -10.66 -1.60
N THR A 96 3.36 -11.72 -2.43
CA THR A 96 3.97 -13.01 -2.11
C THR A 96 5.49 -12.91 -2.02
N LEU A 97 6.14 -12.21 -2.98
CA LEU A 97 7.57 -11.99 -3.00
C LEU A 97 8.05 -11.24 -1.75
N PHE A 98 7.39 -10.12 -1.40
CA PHE A 98 7.76 -9.35 -0.21
C PHE A 98 7.61 -10.17 1.06
N LYS A 99 6.54 -10.94 1.19
CA LYS A 99 6.35 -11.86 2.32
C LYS A 99 7.46 -12.92 2.39
N PHE A 100 7.81 -13.53 1.26
CA PHE A 100 8.88 -14.51 1.16
C PHE A 100 10.25 -13.92 1.58
N LEU A 101 10.49 -12.66 1.25
CA LEU A 101 11.71 -11.93 1.62
C LEU A 101 11.71 -11.38 3.06
N GLY A 102 10.70 -11.72 3.87
CA GLY A 102 10.61 -11.34 5.28
C GLY A 102 10.12 -9.92 5.55
N PHE A 103 9.47 -9.30 4.58
CA PHE A 103 8.80 -8.00 4.75
C PHE A 103 7.31 -8.18 5.10
N LEU A 104 6.76 -7.20 5.78
CA LEU A 104 5.33 -7.12 6.03
C LEU A 104 4.57 -6.94 4.71
N SER A 105 3.66 -7.88 4.43
CA SER A 105 2.87 -7.87 3.20
C SER A 105 1.50 -8.52 3.41
N PRO A 106 0.42 -7.95 2.85
CA PRO A 106 -0.93 -8.49 3.00
C PRO A 106 -1.11 -9.80 2.22
N ARG A 107 -1.92 -10.70 2.73
CA ARG A 107 -2.37 -11.89 1.99
C ARG A 107 -3.21 -11.44 0.81
N THR A 108 -2.83 -11.90 -0.38
CA THR A 108 -3.44 -11.47 -1.65
C THR A 108 -3.59 -12.66 -2.57
N PHE A 109 -4.80 -12.89 -3.10
CA PHE A 109 -5.11 -14.01 -4.00
C PHE A 109 -6.36 -13.74 -4.81
N TYR A 110 -6.58 -14.53 -5.86
CA TYR A 110 -7.81 -14.46 -6.65
C TYR A 110 -8.99 -15.14 -5.98
N VAL A 111 -10.18 -14.53 -6.13
CA VAL A 111 -11.46 -15.11 -5.73
C VAL A 111 -12.53 -14.83 -6.78
N ASN A 112 -13.43 -15.78 -6.98
CA ASN A 112 -14.66 -15.56 -7.73
C ASN A 112 -15.73 -14.98 -6.79
N VAL A 113 -16.32 -13.87 -7.18
CA VAL A 113 -17.36 -13.19 -6.39
C VAL A 113 -18.64 -13.06 -7.21
N LYS A 114 -19.72 -13.52 -6.65
CA LYS A 114 -21.07 -13.33 -7.20
C LYS A 114 -21.74 -12.13 -6.56
N ILE A 115 -22.11 -11.13 -7.37
CA ILE A 115 -22.87 -9.95 -6.94
C ILE A 115 -24.17 -9.90 -7.74
N GLY A 116 -25.30 -10.18 -7.08
CA GLY A 116 -26.55 -10.47 -7.78
C GLY A 116 -26.37 -11.72 -8.66
N ASP A 117 -26.65 -11.59 -9.95
CA ASP A 117 -26.50 -12.71 -10.92
C ASP A 117 -25.16 -12.73 -11.64
N LYS A 118 -24.30 -11.75 -11.41
CA LYS A 118 -23.01 -11.63 -12.08
C LYS A 118 -21.90 -12.27 -11.26
N MET A 119 -21.20 -13.22 -11.87
CA MET A 119 -19.97 -13.83 -11.35
C MET A 119 -18.76 -13.14 -11.97
N THR A 120 -17.86 -12.62 -11.14
CA THR A 120 -16.67 -11.92 -11.62
C THR A 120 -15.43 -12.24 -10.79
N LEU A 121 -14.26 -12.17 -11.41
CA LEU A 121 -12.98 -12.36 -10.75
C LEU A 121 -12.59 -11.10 -9.98
N TYR A 122 -12.12 -11.28 -8.75
CA TYR A 122 -11.54 -10.25 -7.91
C TYR A 122 -10.19 -10.67 -7.36
N ILE A 123 -9.39 -9.69 -7.01
CA ILE A 123 -8.25 -9.86 -6.11
C ILE A 123 -8.76 -9.64 -4.69
N PHE A 124 -8.70 -10.67 -3.86
CA PHE A 124 -8.87 -10.54 -2.42
C PHE A 124 -7.56 -10.03 -1.82
N GLN A 125 -7.63 -8.96 -1.04
CA GLN A 125 -6.47 -8.43 -0.32
C GLN A 125 -6.83 -8.10 1.11
N GLU A 126 -6.08 -8.67 2.05
CA GLU A 126 -6.17 -8.39 3.47
C GLU A 126 -5.98 -6.89 3.76
N SER A 127 -6.76 -6.33 4.66
CA SER A 127 -6.55 -4.94 5.12
C SER A 127 -5.52 -4.90 6.23
N LEU A 128 -4.73 -3.81 6.26
CA LEU A 128 -3.70 -3.60 7.26
C LEU A 128 -4.34 -3.26 8.61
N LYS A 129 -4.72 -4.29 9.35
CA LYS A 129 -5.37 -4.23 10.67
C LYS A 129 -4.63 -5.13 11.65
N LYS A 130 -5.21 -5.35 12.83
CA LYS A 130 -4.65 -6.22 13.87
C LYS A 130 -4.29 -7.60 13.32
N GLU A 131 -5.22 -8.23 12.64
CA GLU A 131 -5.07 -9.60 12.12
C GLU A 131 -3.92 -9.70 11.10
N PHE A 132 -3.67 -8.63 10.35
CA PHE A 132 -2.52 -8.54 9.45
C PHE A 132 -1.19 -8.64 10.21
N LEU A 133 -1.06 -7.96 11.35
CA LEU A 133 0.15 -8.01 12.17
C LEU A 133 0.33 -9.41 12.79
N GLU A 134 -0.73 -9.96 13.36
CA GLU A 134 -0.74 -11.29 13.95
C GLU A 134 -0.36 -12.38 12.92
N ASN A 135 -0.90 -12.31 11.71
CA ASN A 135 -0.55 -13.23 10.62
C ASN A 135 0.88 -13.10 10.10
N ASN A 136 1.54 -12.00 10.39
CA ASN A 136 2.95 -11.78 10.08
C ASN A 136 3.85 -11.98 11.31
N ASN A 137 3.33 -12.56 12.40
CA ASN A 137 4.02 -12.82 13.67
C ASN A 137 4.54 -11.54 14.35
N PHE A 138 3.80 -10.43 14.21
CA PHE A 138 4.05 -9.19 14.92
C PHE A 138 3.00 -8.96 16.00
N ILE A 139 3.39 -8.32 17.09
CA ILE A 139 2.45 -7.87 18.12
C ILE A 139 1.59 -6.73 17.58
N GLU A 140 0.42 -6.55 18.17
CA GLU A 140 -0.45 -5.43 17.82
C GLU A 140 0.21 -4.08 18.14
N GLY A 141 0.22 -3.17 17.17
CA GLY A 141 0.83 -1.85 17.29
C GLY A 141 0.34 -0.89 16.20
N PRO A 142 0.79 0.38 16.22
CA PRO A 142 0.32 1.38 15.27
C PRO A 142 0.86 1.10 13.86
N ILE A 143 -0.06 1.14 12.89
CA ILE A 143 0.25 1.15 11.47
C ILE A 143 0.10 2.59 10.99
N LEU A 144 1.17 3.12 10.42
CA LEU A 144 1.27 4.51 10.02
C LEU A 144 1.07 4.70 8.53
N GLU A 145 0.39 5.77 8.18
CA GLU A 145 0.17 6.23 6.81
C GLU A 145 0.14 7.76 6.79
N SER A 146 0.44 8.38 5.65
CA SER A 146 0.10 9.77 5.42
C SER A 146 -1.35 9.90 4.95
N LYS A 147 -1.90 11.09 5.07
CA LYS A 147 -3.22 11.38 4.51
C LYS A 147 -3.08 11.65 3.01
N GLU A 148 -3.89 11.01 2.21
CA GLU A 148 -4.05 11.35 0.81
C GLU A 148 -4.78 12.70 0.70
N ASP A 149 -4.13 13.69 0.12
CA ASP A 149 -4.72 15.01 -0.12
C ASP A 149 -4.30 15.49 -1.52
N PHE A 150 -5.22 15.39 -2.45
CA PHE A 150 -4.99 15.77 -3.84
C PHE A 150 -4.91 17.29 -4.05
N SER A 151 -5.24 18.09 -3.02
CA SER A 151 -5.31 19.54 -3.12
C SER A 151 -3.99 20.26 -2.79
N ASN A 152 -3.03 19.58 -2.14
CA ASN A 152 -1.82 20.21 -1.64
C ASN A 152 -0.55 19.40 -1.92
N ASP A 153 0.42 20.03 -2.55
CA ASP A 153 1.79 19.51 -2.76
C ASP A 153 2.64 19.52 -1.47
N TYR A 154 2.04 19.76 -0.30
CA TYR A 154 2.75 19.89 0.96
C TYR A 154 2.97 18.56 1.67
N LEU A 155 4.00 18.55 2.55
CA LEU A 155 4.25 17.44 3.45
C LEU A 155 3.03 17.17 4.34
N GLN A 156 2.51 15.95 4.21
CA GLN A 156 1.37 15.54 4.99
C GLN A 156 1.81 14.83 6.26
N MET A 157 1.14 15.13 7.35
CA MET A 157 1.43 14.54 8.65
C MET A 157 0.98 13.07 8.67
N ALA A 158 1.77 12.24 9.31
CA ALA A 158 1.42 10.85 9.56
C ALA A 158 0.18 10.72 10.46
N ARG A 159 -0.57 9.66 10.25
CA ARG A 159 -1.67 9.22 11.11
C ARG A 159 -1.62 7.72 11.34
N VAL A 160 -2.30 7.27 12.38
CA VAL A 160 -2.48 5.84 12.64
C VAL A 160 -3.69 5.32 11.86
N SER A 161 -3.47 4.40 10.91
CA SER A 161 -4.53 3.84 10.06
C SER A 161 -5.41 2.82 10.78
N ASN A 162 -4.89 2.15 11.82
CA ASN A 162 -5.61 1.25 12.70
C ASN A 162 -5.96 1.92 14.04
N SER A 163 -6.54 3.13 13.99
CA SER A 163 -6.82 3.97 15.17
C SER A 163 -7.71 3.29 16.23
N GLU A 164 -8.48 2.27 15.87
CA GLU A 164 -9.24 1.45 16.82
C GLU A 164 -8.33 0.80 17.88
N TRP A 165 -7.05 0.56 17.56
CA TRP A 165 -6.05 0.04 18.50
C TRP A 165 -5.76 1.00 19.67
N ILE A 166 -5.85 2.30 19.44
CA ILE A 166 -5.54 3.35 20.43
C ILE A 166 -6.71 3.55 21.42
N LYS A 167 -7.92 3.18 21.01
CA LYS A 167 -9.16 3.52 21.69
C LYS A 167 -9.11 3.12 23.17
N ASP A 168 -9.42 4.08 24.02
CA ASP A 168 -9.56 3.95 25.48
C ASP A 168 -8.29 3.43 26.21
N ASN A 169 -7.09 3.63 25.63
CA ASN A 169 -5.84 3.22 26.26
C ASN A 169 -4.74 4.27 26.14
N TYR A 170 -4.42 4.92 27.27
CA TYR A 170 -3.42 5.97 27.33
C TYR A 170 -2.01 5.52 26.92
N LYS A 171 -1.56 4.33 27.29
CA LYS A 171 -0.24 3.80 26.90
C LYS A 171 -0.17 3.60 25.38
N LYS A 172 -1.20 3.04 24.78
CA LYS A 172 -1.28 2.88 23.32
C LYS A 172 -1.31 4.23 22.60
N PHE A 173 -1.96 5.24 23.19
CA PHE A 173 -1.95 6.60 22.68
C PHE A 173 -0.52 7.20 22.70
N GLN A 174 0.22 7.07 23.79
CA GLN A 174 1.61 7.52 23.89
C GLN A 174 2.53 6.83 22.87
N ILE A 175 2.40 5.52 22.72
CA ILE A 175 3.13 4.76 21.68
C ILE A 175 2.82 5.31 20.29
N SER A 176 1.55 5.62 20.02
CA SER A 176 1.12 6.16 18.73
C SER A 176 1.67 7.56 18.46
N LEU A 177 1.76 8.42 19.47
CA LEU A 177 2.37 9.75 19.34
C LEU A 177 3.86 9.64 19.00
N ASN A 178 4.58 8.73 19.68
CA ASN A 178 5.99 8.48 19.38
C ASN A 178 6.16 7.96 17.95
N ALA A 179 5.33 7.02 17.52
CA ALA A 179 5.36 6.48 16.18
C ALA A 179 5.09 7.55 15.11
N ILE A 180 4.08 8.40 15.32
CA ILE A 180 3.76 9.53 14.42
C ILE A 180 4.94 10.50 14.34
N ARG A 181 5.55 10.82 15.48
CA ARG A 181 6.72 11.70 15.53
C ARG A 181 7.89 11.14 14.71
N GLU A 182 8.23 9.87 14.93
CA GLU A 182 9.34 9.22 14.20
C GLU A 182 9.07 9.17 12.69
N TYR A 183 7.83 8.86 12.28
CA TYR A 183 7.47 8.87 10.87
C TYR A 183 7.53 10.27 10.24
N ASN A 184 7.03 11.29 10.94
CA ASN A 184 7.10 12.67 10.47
C ASN A 184 8.54 13.17 10.35
N LEU A 185 9.42 12.81 11.30
CA LEU A 185 10.86 13.11 11.22
C LEU A 185 11.51 12.43 10.01
N HIS A 186 11.15 11.18 9.74
CA HIS A 186 11.63 10.48 8.54
C HIS A 186 11.21 11.20 7.26
N ILE A 187 9.93 11.59 7.13
CA ILE A 187 9.45 12.34 5.97
C ILE A 187 10.18 13.67 5.84
N LEU A 188 10.28 14.44 6.92
CA LEU A 188 10.92 15.75 6.92
C LEU A 188 12.41 15.67 6.53
N ASN A 189 13.13 14.71 7.09
CA ASN A 189 14.55 14.51 6.78
C ASN A 189 14.74 14.06 5.32
N SER A 190 13.88 13.19 4.83
CA SER A 190 13.87 12.77 3.41
C SER A 190 13.59 13.95 2.48
N TYR A 191 12.72 14.86 2.88
CA TYR A 191 12.46 16.10 2.13
C TYR A 191 13.65 17.04 2.13
N LYS A 192 14.23 17.33 3.31
CA LYS A 192 15.42 18.19 3.45
C LYS A 192 16.59 17.66 2.63
N PHE A 193 16.83 16.36 2.67
CA PHE A 193 17.87 15.73 1.88
C PHE A 193 17.66 15.95 0.37
N ARG A 194 16.44 15.76 -0.13
CA ARG A 194 16.12 15.96 -1.56
C ARG A 194 16.25 17.40 -2.02
N THR A 195 16.02 18.35 -1.13
CA THR A 195 16.12 19.79 -1.43
C THR A 195 17.54 20.34 -1.21
N GLY A 196 18.49 19.50 -0.79
CA GLY A 196 19.85 19.92 -0.47
C GLY A 196 19.97 20.70 0.85
N LEU A 197 18.90 20.75 1.65
CA LEU A 197 18.90 21.45 2.95
C LEU A 197 19.53 20.61 4.08
N ASN A 198 19.76 19.34 3.84
CA ASN A 198 20.43 18.45 4.77
C ASN A 198 21.13 17.33 3.99
N GLU A 199 22.46 17.26 4.12
CA GLU A 199 23.29 16.24 3.46
C GLU A 199 23.49 14.99 4.31
N ASP A 200 23.15 15.05 5.62
CA ASP A 200 23.33 13.93 6.53
C ASP A 200 22.22 12.90 6.38
N GLU A 201 22.57 11.78 5.77
CA GLU A 201 21.66 10.64 5.58
C GLU A 201 21.28 9.93 6.88
N THR A 202 22.08 10.07 7.95
CA THR A 202 21.87 9.37 9.22
C THR A 202 20.68 9.89 10.02
N LEU A 203 20.20 11.09 9.69
CA LEU A 203 19.09 11.74 10.40
C LEU A 203 17.68 11.24 9.98
N ARG A 204 17.57 10.29 9.07
CA ARG A 204 16.26 9.83 8.55
C ARG A 204 15.40 9.14 9.60
N PHE A 205 16.03 8.29 10.40
CA PHE A 205 15.49 7.77 11.63
C PHE A 205 16.55 7.97 12.72
N LYS A 206 16.14 8.45 13.87
CA LYS A 206 17.04 8.64 15.02
C LYS A 206 17.61 7.33 15.57
N ASN A 207 17.19 6.20 15.05
CA ASN A 207 17.63 4.93 15.57
C ASN A 207 18.99 4.58 14.97
N PRO A 208 20.04 4.46 15.79
CA PRO A 208 21.38 4.08 15.36
C PRO A 208 21.52 2.62 14.94
N ASP A 209 20.41 1.85 14.95
CA ASP A 209 20.44 0.48 14.48
C ASP A 209 20.58 0.46 12.94
N ASN A 210 21.83 0.31 12.51
CA ASN A 210 22.20 0.14 11.10
C ASN A 210 21.39 -0.96 10.40
N LYS A 211 20.93 -2.00 11.12
CA LYS A 211 20.14 -3.09 10.56
C LYS A 211 18.77 -2.63 10.09
N MET A 212 18.13 -1.73 10.82
CA MET A 212 16.81 -1.22 10.44
C MET A 212 16.90 -0.30 9.23
N PHE A 213 17.87 0.60 9.20
CA PHE A 213 18.14 1.45 8.05
C PHE A 213 18.39 0.61 6.80
N PHE A 214 19.22 -0.44 6.94
CA PHE A 214 19.48 -1.40 5.86
C PHE A 214 18.20 -2.12 5.40
N LYS A 215 17.33 -2.53 6.32
CA LYS A 215 16.07 -3.20 5.98
C LYS A 215 15.13 -2.30 5.16
N ILE A 216 14.99 -1.03 5.55
CA ILE A 216 14.16 -0.06 4.82
C ILE A 216 14.74 0.22 3.44
N ASN A 217 16.04 0.42 3.35
CA ASN A 217 16.71 0.66 2.07
C ASN A 217 16.59 -0.53 1.12
N LYS A 218 16.72 -1.76 1.65
CA LYS A 218 16.50 -2.99 0.89
C LYS A 218 15.05 -3.09 0.40
N PHE A 219 14.09 -2.75 1.24
CA PHE A 219 12.68 -2.72 0.86
C PHE A 219 12.45 -1.74 -0.30
N ASP A 220 12.93 -0.51 -0.18
CA ASP A 220 12.76 0.52 -1.20
C ASP A 220 13.45 0.14 -2.52
N ALA A 221 14.65 -0.43 -2.45
CA ALA A 221 15.35 -0.92 -3.62
C ALA A 221 14.58 -2.04 -4.34
N LEU A 222 13.98 -2.97 -3.58
CA LEU A 222 13.13 -4.02 -4.14
C LEU A 222 11.87 -3.43 -4.78
N MET A 223 11.21 -2.45 -4.14
CA MET A 223 10.05 -1.76 -4.71
C MET A 223 10.38 -1.13 -6.06
N TYR A 224 11.54 -0.47 -6.19
CA TYR A 224 12.01 0.03 -7.47
C TYR A 224 12.31 -1.10 -8.47
N GLY A 225 12.99 -2.15 -8.02
CA GLY A 225 13.38 -3.28 -8.87
C GLY A 225 12.22 -4.03 -9.51
N ILE A 226 11.07 -4.08 -8.84
CA ILE A 226 9.85 -4.72 -9.37
C ILE A 226 8.86 -3.73 -10.00
N GLY A 227 9.27 -2.48 -10.21
CA GLY A 227 8.41 -1.43 -10.77
C GLY A 227 7.25 -1.01 -9.86
N ALA A 228 7.39 -1.21 -8.54
CA ALA A 228 6.38 -0.91 -7.53
C ALA A 228 6.59 0.44 -6.84
N ALA A 229 7.26 1.38 -7.49
CA ALA A 229 7.63 2.67 -6.92
C ALA A 229 6.43 3.53 -6.48
N HIS A 230 5.22 3.24 -6.96
CA HIS A 230 4.00 3.91 -6.53
C HIS A 230 3.80 3.79 -5.01
N GLY A 231 3.98 2.59 -4.44
CA GLY A 231 3.87 2.38 -3.00
C GLY A 231 4.95 3.06 -2.13
N LEU A 232 5.90 3.77 -2.75
CA LEU A 232 6.89 4.61 -2.07
C LEU A 232 6.50 6.10 -2.05
N SER A 233 5.36 6.48 -2.64
CA SER A 233 4.81 7.82 -2.52
C SER A 233 4.41 8.10 -1.07
N TYR A 234 4.30 9.37 -0.67
CA TYR A 234 3.96 9.70 0.71
C TYR A 234 2.62 9.17 1.16
N ASP A 235 1.64 9.25 0.30
CA ASP A 235 0.26 8.86 0.53
C ASP A 235 0.06 7.34 0.59
N ASP A 236 0.91 6.56 -0.11
CA ASP A 236 0.82 5.11 -0.15
C ASP A 236 1.79 4.40 0.77
N ARG A 237 2.85 5.07 1.20
CA ARG A 237 3.85 4.46 2.07
C ARG A 237 3.28 4.11 3.42
N ARG A 238 3.50 2.85 3.85
CA ARG A 238 3.00 2.31 5.12
C ARG A 238 4.13 1.74 5.96
N PHE A 239 4.03 1.98 7.27
CA PHE A 239 4.94 1.39 8.25
C PHE A 239 4.16 0.84 9.43
N TYR A 240 4.65 -0.24 9.99
CA TYR A 240 4.30 -0.66 11.34
C TYR A 240 5.37 -0.16 12.31
N TYR A 241 4.97 0.36 13.45
CA TYR A 241 5.89 0.74 14.51
C TYR A 241 5.93 -0.34 15.59
N ASP A 242 7.08 -1.00 15.69
CA ASP A 242 7.38 -1.96 16.76
C ASP A 242 7.80 -1.18 18.01
N SER A 243 6.90 -1.12 19.00
CA SER A 243 7.13 -0.35 20.22
C SER A 243 8.13 -1.00 21.18
N ILE A 244 8.38 -2.31 21.06
CA ILE A 244 9.37 -3.02 21.89
C ILE A 244 10.78 -2.60 21.48
N TYR A 245 11.04 -2.61 20.20
CA TYR A 245 12.35 -2.28 19.63
C TYR A 245 12.46 -0.84 19.15
N SER A 246 11.40 -0.04 19.31
CA SER A 246 11.32 1.35 18.84
C SER A 246 11.72 1.52 17.37
N ARG A 247 11.23 0.66 16.49
CA ARG A 247 11.63 0.62 15.08
C ARG A 247 10.44 0.61 14.12
N MET A 248 10.69 1.14 12.92
CA MET A 248 9.74 1.15 11.81
C MET A 248 9.98 -0.05 10.89
N GLU A 249 8.93 -0.83 10.65
CA GLU A 249 8.93 -1.94 9.71
C GLU A 249 8.13 -1.54 8.46
N PRO A 250 8.74 -1.55 7.27
CA PRO A 250 8.03 -1.19 6.05
C PRO A 250 7.02 -2.24 5.66
N ILE A 251 5.88 -1.79 5.14
CA ILE A 251 4.78 -2.65 4.69
C ILE A 251 4.60 -2.48 3.19
N TYR A 252 4.54 -3.59 2.45
CA TYR A 252 4.14 -3.54 1.05
C TYR A 252 2.67 -3.11 0.96
N TYR A 253 2.42 -2.03 0.24
CA TYR A 253 1.09 -1.49 0.00
C TYR A 253 1.05 -0.78 -1.35
N ASP A 254 0.01 -0.99 -2.12
CA ASP A 254 -0.34 -0.31 -3.37
C ASP A 254 0.84 0.00 -4.30
N GLY A 255 1.71 -1.00 -4.51
CA GLY A 255 2.93 -0.80 -5.29
C GLY A 255 2.67 -0.61 -6.77
N MET A 256 1.53 -1.06 -7.28
CA MET A 256 1.22 -1.08 -8.72
C MET A 256 2.32 -1.77 -9.55
N SER A 257 2.88 -2.86 -9.02
CA SER A 257 3.95 -3.64 -9.65
C SER A 257 3.56 -4.08 -11.07
N LYS A 258 4.56 -4.10 -11.96
CA LYS A 258 4.41 -4.57 -13.35
C LYS A 258 5.41 -5.68 -13.70
N ILE A 259 5.93 -6.37 -12.71
CA ILE A 259 7.00 -7.37 -12.87
C ILE A 259 6.65 -8.51 -13.84
N LEU A 260 5.38 -8.91 -13.89
CA LEU A 260 4.91 -9.98 -14.78
C LEU A 260 4.39 -9.45 -16.13
N SER A 261 4.41 -8.15 -16.35
CA SER A 261 3.95 -7.59 -17.62
C SER A 261 5.06 -7.65 -18.67
N THR A 262 4.69 -7.99 -19.90
CA THR A 262 5.60 -7.92 -21.06
C THR A 262 5.82 -6.49 -21.56
N VAL A 263 5.08 -5.53 -21.01
CA VAL A 263 5.19 -4.13 -21.40
C VAL A 263 6.39 -3.51 -20.69
N ASN A 264 7.28 -2.89 -21.46
CA ASN A 264 8.37 -2.10 -20.92
C ASN A 264 7.80 -0.99 -20.03
N TYR A 265 7.98 -1.14 -18.73
CA TYR A 265 7.59 -0.13 -17.76
C TYR A 265 8.80 0.71 -17.40
N ASN A 266 8.73 1.96 -17.78
CA ASN A 266 9.74 2.92 -17.39
C ASN A 266 9.17 3.84 -16.30
N PRO A 267 9.57 3.69 -15.03
CA PRO A 267 9.16 4.58 -13.96
C PRO A 267 9.73 6.00 -14.13
N TYR A 268 10.69 6.18 -15.05
CA TYR A 268 11.38 7.43 -15.35
C TYR A 268 11.31 7.67 -16.85
N GLN A 269 10.40 8.40 -17.37
CA GLN A 269 10.19 8.62 -18.82
C GLN A 269 11.50 8.69 -19.64
N GLY A 270 11.68 7.82 -20.61
CA GLY A 270 12.60 7.90 -21.74
C GLY A 270 13.94 7.17 -21.60
N LYS A 271 14.77 7.36 -20.57
CA LYS A 271 16.15 6.89 -20.54
C LYS A 271 16.34 5.51 -19.88
N TYR A 272 15.40 5.06 -19.08
CA TYR A 272 15.56 3.92 -18.18
C TYR A 272 14.56 2.80 -18.46
N GLU A 273 14.61 2.27 -19.66
CA GLU A 273 13.83 1.11 -20.07
C GLU A 273 14.35 -0.16 -19.37
N ASN A 274 13.46 -1.06 -18.95
CA ASN A 274 13.80 -2.39 -18.44
C ASN A 274 14.43 -2.47 -17.03
N LEU A 275 13.98 -1.67 -16.08
CA LEU A 275 14.38 -1.84 -14.67
C LEU A 275 14.07 -3.24 -14.10
N TYR A 276 13.15 -3.98 -14.66
CA TYR A 276 12.75 -5.31 -14.21
C TYR A 276 13.88 -6.36 -14.27
N PHE A 277 14.83 -6.18 -15.19
CA PHE A 277 15.95 -7.10 -15.39
C PHE A 277 17.29 -6.48 -15.01
N ALA A 278 17.28 -5.30 -14.43
CA ALA A 278 18.49 -4.64 -14.02
C ALA A 278 19.15 -5.39 -12.85
N SER A 279 20.41 -5.76 -13.02
CA SER A 279 21.26 -6.16 -11.90
C SER A 279 21.37 -5.01 -10.89
N TRP A 280 21.70 -5.30 -9.64
CA TRP A 280 21.97 -4.28 -8.62
C TRP A 280 22.92 -3.19 -9.10
N LYS A 281 23.96 -3.57 -9.84
CA LYS A 281 24.91 -2.66 -10.47
C LYS A 281 24.23 -1.68 -11.43
N LYS A 282 23.27 -2.14 -12.21
CA LYS A 282 22.50 -1.29 -13.12
C LYS A 282 21.55 -0.35 -12.40
N ILE A 283 20.96 -0.79 -11.32
CA ILE A 283 20.13 0.06 -10.42
C ILE A 283 21.01 1.16 -9.83
N GLU A 284 22.21 0.82 -9.40
CA GLU A 284 23.21 1.76 -8.89
C GLU A 284 23.62 2.80 -9.93
N GLU A 285 23.99 2.37 -11.14
CA GLU A 285 24.34 3.24 -12.27
C GLU A 285 23.20 4.21 -12.60
N LEU A 286 21.98 3.71 -12.70
CA LEU A 286 20.76 4.51 -12.94
C LEU A 286 20.55 5.54 -11.83
N PHE A 287 20.84 5.16 -10.60
CA PHE A 287 20.71 6.02 -9.45
C PHE A 287 21.73 7.17 -9.44
N PHE A 288 22.98 6.89 -9.80
CA PHE A 288 24.02 7.93 -9.94
C PHE A 288 23.74 8.90 -11.08
N ASP A 289 23.29 8.39 -12.22
CA ASP A 289 22.91 9.21 -13.38
C ASP A 289 21.74 10.13 -13.06
N TYR A 290 20.78 9.63 -12.28
CA TYR A 290 19.66 10.38 -11.79
C TYR A 290 20.07 11.54 -10.86
N LYS A 291 21.02 11.30 -9.96
CA LYS A 291 21.57 12.31 -9.05
C LYS A 291 22.31 13.43 -9.79
N LYS A 292 22.94 13.10 -10.93
CA LYS A 292 23.72 14.04 -11.76
C LYS A 292 22.83 14.98 -12.59
N ASN A 293 21.65 14.53 -13.01
CA ASN A 293 20.85 15.22 -14.02
C ASN A 293 19.65 16.02 -13.48
N HIS A 294 19.52 16.25 -12.22
CA HIS A 294 18.64 17.16 -11.41
C HIS A 294 17.27 17.62 -11.98
N THR A 295 16.86 17.19 -13.16
CA THR A 295 15.57 17.58 -13.76
C THR A 295 14.52 16.52 -13.52
N ARG A 296 13.82 16.59 -12.38
CA ARG A 296 12.69 15.72 -12.07
C ARG A 296 11.38 16.32 -12.56
N PRO A 297 10.52 15.51 -13.21
CA PRO A 297 9.10 15.85 -13.32
C PRO A 297 8.49 16.05 -11.93
N LYS A 298 7.54 17.00 -11.79
CA LYS A 298 6.87 17.29 -10.52
C LYS A 298 6.26 16.03 -9.87
N SER A 299 5.74 15.09 -10.67
CA SER A 299 5.17 13.82 -10.23
C SER A 299 6.16 12.85 -9.58
N GLU A 300 7.47 13.07 -9.75
CA GLU A 300 8.53 12.22 -9.19
C GLU A 300 9.21 12.79 -7.94
N ARG A 301 8.82 13.99 -7.51
CA ARG A 301 9.40 14.67 -6.34
C ARG A 301 9.30 13.86 -5.04
N TYR A 302 8.40 12.89 -5.00
CA TYR A 302 8.10 12.09 -3.80
C TYR A 302 8.85 10.77 -3.74
N ARG A 303 9.57 10.39 -4.78
CA ARG A 303 10.38 9.17 -4.80
C ARG A 303 11.75 9.46 -4.18
N ASN A 304 12.22 8.59 -3.30
CA ASN A 304 13.47 8.80 -2.59
C ASN A 304 14.59 7.88 -3.13
N PRO A 305 15.32 8.28 -4.19
CA PRO A 305 16.33 7.44 -4.81
C PRO A 305 17.58 7.24 -3.93
N VAL A 306 17.79 8.09 -2.94
CA VAL A 306 18.97 8.03 -2.06
C VAL A 306 18.99 6.79 -1.20
N VAL A 307 17.81 6.25 -0.90
CA VAL A 307 17.65 5.02 -0.13
C VAL A 307 18.31 3.81 -0.84
N ILE A 308 18.28 3.79 -2.18
CA ILE A 308 18.90 2.72 -2.97
C ILE A 308 20.41 2.71 -2.81
N LYS A 309 21.05 3.89 -2.80
CA LYS A 309 22.51 4.00 -2.64
C LYS A 309 22.98 3.38 -1.34
N SER A 310 22.29 3.70 -0.22
CA SER A 310 22.64 3.16 1.09
C SER A 310 22.45 1.64 1.19
N ALA A 311 21.50 1.08 0.43
CA ALA A 311 21.26 -0.36 0.40
C ALA A 311 22.35 -1.14 -0.39
N ILE A 312 23.06 -0.46 -1.29
CA ILE A 312 24.09 -1.08 -2.14
C ILE A 312 25.45 -1.08 -1.43
N TYR A 313 25.74 -0.04 -0.62
CA TYR A 313 27.04 0.13 0.05
C TYR A 313 27.04 -0.27 1.54
N GLY A 314 25.91 -0.70 2.07
CA GLY A 314 25.77 -1.12 3.47
C GLY A 314 26.21 -2.54 3.78
#